data_6fe33a777020bdd4b45007b2467c00fd
#
_entry.id   6fe33a777020bdd4b45007b2467c00fd
#
_cell.length_a   1.000
_cell.length_b   1.000
_cell.length_c   1.000
_cell.angle_alpha   90.00
_cell.angle_beta   90.00
_cell.angle_gamma   90.00
#
_symmetry.space_group_name_H-M   'P 1'
#
loop_
_entity.id
_entity.type
_entity.pdbx_description
1 polymer ?
#
loop_
_entity_poly.entity_id
_entity_poly.type
_entity_poly.pdbx_seq_one_letter_code
_entity_poly.pdbx_strand_id
1 'polypeptide(L)'
;MSSLFLMVTITDRRSTDAFLQLYEQRGVDVNLRTVGSGTAVRETLATLGLEKTEKAVLLAVVTEDTWKAVRTDLRRKMRIDVPGTGIAFTVPLSSIGGRRALMFLTQHQPLTLKEESTLKDTRYELLLVIANQGHTGAIMDAARAAGAGGGTVIHAKGTGMEGAAQFLGVELVNEKELVLIVARTPEKNRIMKAIMDGAGPKAGAIVFSLPVTDTAGLRLLEDEEPVQGTSAQ
;
A
#
# COMPACT_ATOMS: atom_id res chain seq x y z
N MET A 1 12.88 18.22 2.52
CA MET A 1 11.48 17.76 2.54
C MET A 1 11.52 16.24 2.65
N SER A 2 11.05 15.67 3.73
CA SER A 2 10.97 14.20 3.80
C SER A 2 9.66 13.79 3.15
N SER A 3 9.72 13.48 1.86
CA SER A 3 8.61 12.85 1.16
C SER A 3 8.40 11.44 1.71
N LEU A 4 7.15 11.02 1.83
CA LEU A 4 6.79 9.66 2.22
C LEU A 4 6.47 8.83 0.99
N PHE A 5 6.87 7.57 1.05
CA PHE A 5 6.68 6.63 -0.05
C PHE A 5 6.11 5.32 0.48
N LEU A 6 5.26 4.70 -0.31
CA LEU A 6 5.00 3.28 -0.21
C LEU A 6 6.15 2.53 -0.90
N MET A 7 6.95 1.84 -0.12
CA MET A 7 7.97 0.93 -0.64
C MET A 7 7.32 -0.43 -0.91
N VAL A 8 7.48 -0.92 -2.13
CA VAL A 8 7.03 -2.24 -2.56
C VAL A 8 8.26 -3.06 -2.91
N THR A 9 8.37 -4.24 -2.30
CA THR A 9 9.44 -5.20 -2.62
C THR A 9 8.82 -6.53 -3.03
N ILE A 10 9.24 -7.06 -4.17
CA ILE A 10 8.84 -8.37 -4.67
C ILE A 10 10.09 -9.25 -4.71
N THR A 11 10.10 -10.33 -3.95
CA THR A 11 11.25 -11.23 -3.83
C THR A 11 10.82 -12.70 -3.81
N ASP A 12 11.78 -13.62 -3.80
CA ASP A 12 11.48 -15.03 -3.57
C ASP A 12 10.96 -15.23 -2.14
N ARG A 13 9.90 -16.04 -1.99
CA ARG A 13 9.29 -16.30 -0.67
C ARG A 13 10.30 -16.75 0.38
N ARG A 14 11.30 -17.54 -0.02
CA ARG A 14 12.33 -18.07 0.89
C ARG A 14 13.29 -17.00 1.39
N SER A 15 13.43 -15.89 0.67
CA SER A 15 14.32 -14.80 1.03
C SER A 15 13.65 -13.73 1.90
N THR A 16 12.35 -13.85 2.16
CA THR A 16 11.53 -12.83 2.84
C THR A 16 12.13 -12.38 4.16
N ASP A 17 12.53 -13.32 5.02
CA ASP A 17 13.03 -13.00 6.37
C ASP A 17 14.34 -12.20 6.34
N ALA A 18 15.22 -12.47 5.37
CA ALA A 18 16.44 -11.70 5.20
C ALA A 18 16.16 -10.25 4.77
N PHE A 19 15.13 -10.02 3.92
CA PHE A 19 14.70 -8.67 3.57
C PHE A 19 14.08 -7.94 4.76
N LEU A 20 13.23 -8.61 5.55
CA LEU A 20 12.62 -8.04 6.74
C LEU A 20 13.66 -7.64 7.78
N GLN A 21 14.66 -8.49 8.06
CA GLN A 21 15.76 -8.17 8.97
C GLN A 21 16.56 -6.94 8.50
N LEU A 22 16.80 -6.81 7.20
CA LEU A 22 17.45 -5.62 6.64
C LEU A 22 16.60 -4.36 6.86
N TYR A 23 15.29 -4.45 6.70
CA TYR A 23 14.36 -3.33 6.88
C TYR A 23 14.32 -2.89 8.34
N GLU A 24 14.23 -3.83 9.26
CA GLU A 24 14.26 -3.60 10.70
C GLU A 24 15.54 -2.86 11.14
N GLN A 25 16.71 -3.26 10.62
CA GLN A 25 17.99 -2.55 10.85
C GLN A 25 17.98 -1.10 10.37
N ARG A 26 17.02 -0.71 9.52
CA ARG A 26 16.84 0.65 8.98
C ARG A 26 15.63 1.37 9.57
N GLY A 27 15.04 0.82 10.63
CA GLY A 27 13.87 1.39 11.30
C GLY A 27 12.57 1.24 10.51
N VAL A 28 12.53 0.28 9.58
CA VAL A 28 11.30 -0.06 8.84
C VAL A 28 10.69 -1.31 9.47
N ASP A 29 10.04 -1.12 10.61
CA ASP A 29 9.55 -2.22 11.44
C ASP A 29 8.15 -2.69 11.00
N VAL A 30 7.34 -1.76 10.47
CA VAL A 30 5.99 -2.06 10.05
C VAL A 30 5.98 -2.48 8.59
N ASN A 31 5.80 -3.75 8.36
CA ASN A 31 5.74 -4.35 7.04
C ASN A 31 4.45 -5.16 6.87
N LEU A 32 3.85 -5.08 5.70
CA LEU A 32 2.75 -5.91 5.29
C LEU A 32 3.24 -6.89 4.24
N ARG A 33 2.95 -8.19 4.44
CA ARG A 33 3.39 -9.25 3.55
C ARG A 33 2.21 -9.96 2.91
N THR A 34 2.25 -10.10 1.58
CA THR A 34 1.35 -10.98 0.83
C THR A 34 2.13 -11.90 -0.09
N VAL A 35 1.48 -12.96 -0.57
CA VAL A 35 2.08 -13.96 -1.46
C VAL A 35 1.51 -13.80 -2.86
N GLY A 36 2.37 -13.93 -3.86
CA GLY A 36 2.02 -13.91 -5.26
C GLY A 36 2.76 -14.98 -6.06
N SER A 37 2.38 -15.17 -7.31
CA SER A 37 3.07 -16.06 -8.24
C SER A 37 3.89 -15.24 -9.23
N GLY A 38 5.16 -15.63 -9.43
CA GLY A 38 5.99 -15.06 -10.47
C GLY A 38 5.48 -15.47 -11.86
N THR A 39 5.38 -14.48 -12.76
CA THR A 39 4.93 -14.71 -14.16
C THR A 39 6.09 -14.75 -15.15
N ALA A 40 7.31 -14.42 -14.73
CA ALA A 40 8.48 -14.49 -15.60
C ALA A 40 8.77 -15.94 -15.97
N VAL A 41 8.50 -16.29 -17.21
CA VAL A 41 8.89 -17.56 -17.78
C VAL A 41 10.38 -17.47 -18.12
N ARG A 42 11.22 -18.13 -17.32
CA ARG A 42 12.54 -18.49 -17.81
C ARG A 42 12.33 -19.63 -18.78
N GLU A 43 12.60 -19.43 -20.06
CA GLU A 43 12.51 -20.48 -21.08
C GLU A 43 13.22 -21.79 -20.67
N THR A 44 14.30 -21.67 -19.92
CA THR A 44 15.05 -22.78 -19.32
C THR A 44 14.28 -23.52 -18.21
N LEU A 45 13.38 -22.88 -17.48
CA LEU A 45 12.61 -23.50 -16.39
C LEU A 45 11.40 -24.28 -16.92
N ALA A 46 10.79 -23.78 -17.99
CA ALA A 46 9.70 -24.49 -18.68
C ALA A 46 10.18 -25.82 -19.26
N THR A 47 11.43 -25.87 -19.79
CA THR A 47 12.04 -27.09 -20.32
C THR A 47 12.38 -28.12 -19.23
N LEU A 48 12.56 -27.66 -17.96
CA LEU A 48 12.93 -28.51 -16.82
C LEU A 48 11.75 -28.88 -15.92
N GLY A 49 10.52 -28.46 -16.25
CA GLY A 49 9.33 -28.74 -15.43
C GLY A 49 9.34 -28.10 -14.05
N LEU A 50 10.16 -27.06 -13.82
CA LEU A 50 10.26 -26.38 -12.54
C LEU A 50 9.08 -25.42 -12.35
N GLU A 51 8.38 -25.58 -11.22
CA GLU A 51 7.15 -24.87 -10.87
C GLU A 51 7.31 -23.35 -10.79
N LYS A 52 6.16 -22.64 -10.98
CA LYS A 52 6.05 -21.20 -10.75
C LYS A 52 6.60 -20.85 -9.37
N THR A 53 7.61 -20.00 -9.33
CA THR A 53 8.20 -19.59 -8.05
C THR A 53 7.22 -18.71 -7.26
N GLU A 54 6.92 -19.12 -6.03
CA GLU A 54 6.15 -18.27 -5.10
C GLU A 54 6.96 -17.01 -4.76
N LYS A 55 6.30 -15.87 -4.87
CA LYS A 55 6.87 -14.56 -4.56
C LYS A 55 6.23 -14.01 -3.30
N ALA A 56 7.03 -13.34 -2.48
CA ALA A 56 6.53 -12.45 -1.44
C ALA A 56 6.50 -11.03 -1.96
N VAL A 57 5.42 -10.33 -1.65
CA VAL A 57 5.28 -8.89 -1.86
C VAL A 57 5.26 -8.24 -0.49
N LEU A 58 6.24 -7.38 -0.23
CA LEU A 58 6.39 -6.63 1.01
C LEU A 58 6.02 -5.17 0.76
N LEU A 59 5.17 -4.63 1.60
CA LEU A 59 4.73 -3.23 1.55
C LEU A 59 5.11 -2.54 2.86
N ALA A 60 5.77 -1.39 2.78
CA ALA A 60 6.14 -0.59 3.94
C ALA A 60 6.09 0.90 3.61
N VAL A 61 5.82 1.74 4.60
CA VAL A 61 5.94 3.19 4.45
C VAL A 61 7.34 3.62 4.86
N VAL A 62 7.99 4.37 3.99
CA VAL A 62 9.36 4.85 4.21
C VAL A 62 9.50 6.35 3.95
N THR A 63 10.38 6.99 4.71
CA THR A 63 10.84 8.35 4.39
C THR A 63 11.84 8.31 3.25
N GLU A 64 12.08 9.44 2.60
CA GLU A 64 13.07 9.56 1.53
C GLU A 64 14.48 9.13 1.98
N ASP A 65 14.89 9.55 3.17
CA ASP A 65 16.22 9.22 3.71
C ASP A 65 16.33 7.75 4.05
N THR A 66 15.29 7.16 4.64
CA THR A 66 15.23 5.71 4.91
C THR A 66 15.29 4.93 3.60
N TRP A 67 14.54 5.34 2.57
CA TRP A 67 14.62 4.69 1.25
C TRP A 67 16.02 4.72 0.64
N LYS A 68 16.72 5.85 0.71
CA LYS A 68 18.10 5.96 0.22
C LYS A 68 19.03 4.95 0.90
N ALA A 69 18.90 4.80 2.23
CA ALA A 69 19.70 3.85 3.01
C ALA A 69 19.33 2.40 2.67
N VAL A 70 18.04 2.07 2.66
CA VAL A 70 17.52 0.73 2.30
C VAL A 70 17.95 0.36 0.90
N ARG A 71 17.78 1.23 -0.10
CA ARG A 71 18.20 0.98 -1.49
C ARG A 71 19.67 0.65 -1.60
N THR A 72 20.52 1.33 -0.83
CA THR A 72 21.95 1.05 -0.80
C THR A 72 22.25 -0.35 -0.26
N ASP A 73 21.58 -0.73 0.82
CA ASP A 73 21.74 -2.05 1.43
C ASP A 73 21.16 -3.17 0.57
N LEU A 74 20.03 -2.93 -0.09
CA LEU A 74 19.44 -3.88 -1.03
C LEU A 74 20.41 -4.24 -2.16
N ARG A 75 21.17 -3.26 -2.66
CA ARG A 75 22.18 -3.49 -3.69
C ARG A 75 23.40 -4.21 -3.12
N ARG A 76 23.94 -3.75 -1.99
CA ARG A 76 25.21 -4.24 -1.42
C ARG A 76 25.06 -5.57 -0.71
N LYS A 77 24.04 -5.73 0.15
CA LYS A 77 23.87 -6.89 1.02
C LYS A 77 22.98 -7.95 0.37
N MET A 78 21.86 -7.54 -0.24
CA MET A 78 20.90 -8.46 -0.84
C MET A 78 21.17 -8.74 -2.32
N ARG A 79 22.06 -7.97 -2.96
CA ARG A 79 22.41 -8.11 -4.38
C ARG A 79 21.15 -8.07 -5.27
N ILE A 80 20.23 -7.16 -4.96
CA ILE A 80 18.92 -7.09 -5.60
C ILE A 80 19.01 -6.86 -7.13
N ASP A 81 20.13 -6.29 -7.60
CA ASP A 81 20.42 -6.06 -9.02
C ASP A 81 20.73 -7.38 -9.78
N VAL A 82 20.93 -8.51 -9.07
CA VAL A 82 21.13 -9.81 -9.69
C VAL A 82 19.78 -10.36 -10.14
N PRO A 83 19.64 -10.76 -11.43
CA PRO A 83 18.38 -11.30 -11.95
C PRO A 83 17.87 -12.48 -11.09
N GLY A 84 16.60 -12.43 -10.71
CA GLY A 84 15.96 -13.47 -9.92
C GLY A 84 15.95 -13.22 -8.40
N THR A 85 16.74 -12.29 -7.88
CA THR A 85 16.74 -11.94 -6.45
C THR A 85 15.46 -11.21 -6.04
N GLY A 86 15.04 -10.21 -6.83
CA GLY A 86 13.84 -9.44 -6.55
C GLY A 86 13.85 -8.08 -7.22
N ILE A 87 12.85 -7.29 -6.90
CA ILE A 87 12.73 -5.89 -7.30
C ILE A 87 12.16 -5.08 -6.13
N ALA A 88 12.66 -3.88 -5.92
CA ALA A 88 12.10 -2.93 -4.98
C ALA A 88 11.91 -1.57 -5.65
N PHE A 89 10.78 -0.95 -5.41
CA PHE A 89 10.45 0.38 -5.92
C PHE A 89 9.60 1.15 -4.92
N THR A 90 9.49 2.44 -5.13
CA THR A 90 8.69 3.33 -4.28
C THR A 90 7.63 4.06 -5.08
N VAL A 91 6.47 4.25 -4.46
CA VAL A 91 5.38 5.08 -4.96
C VAL A 91 5.17 6.22 -3.97
N PRO A 92 5.15 7.48 -4.40
CA PRO A 92 4.92 8.59 -3.48
C PRO A 92 3.55 8.48 -2.82
N LEU A 93 3.46 8.86 -1.54
CA LEU A 93 2.20 8.96 -0.82
C LEU A 93 1.65 10.39 -0.91
N SER A 94 0.37 10.53 -1.20
CA SER A 94 -0.32 11.83 -1.18
C SER A 94 -0.73 12.21 0.24
N SER A 95 -1.22 11.27 1.04
CA SER A 95 -1.60 11.50 2.43
C SER A 95 -1.68 10.21 3.25
N ILE A 96 -1.63 10.35 4.58
CA ILE A 96 -1.87 9.29 5.55
C ILE A 96 -3.01 9.72 6.47
N GLY A 97 -3.94 8.80 6.73
CA GLY A 97 -5.09 9.02 7.57
C GLY A 97 -4.72 9.10 9.06
N GLY A 98 -4.52 10.32 9.55
CA GLY A 98 -4.31 10.61 10.95
C GLY A 98 -2.85 10.53 11.42
N ARG A 99 -2.51 11.45 12.34
CA ARG A 99 -1.16 11.60 12.90
C ARG A 99 -0.66 10.34 13.61
N ARG A 100 -1.55 9.58 14.26
CA ARG A 100 -1.19 8.35 14.96
C ARG A 100 -0.68 7.28 14.00
N ALA A 101 -1.38 7.08 12.86
CA ALA A 101 -0.95 6.14 11.82
C ALA A 101 0.40 6.56 11.23
N LEU A 102 0.60 7.84 10.94
CA LEU A 102 1.87 8.37 10.46
C LEU A 102 3.00 8.06 11.44
N MET A 103 2.83 8.42 12.72
CA MET A 103 3.85 8.19 13.75
C MET A 103 4.16 6.70 13.94
N PHE A 104 3.15 5.83 13.87
CA PHE A 104 3.32 4.39 13.96
C PHE A 104 4.13 3.82 12.78
N LEU A 105 3.80 4.23 11.56
CA LEU A 105 4.46 3.73 10.36
C LEU A 105 5.91 4.22 10.21
N THR A 106 6.26 5.32 10.87
CA THR A 106 7.57 5.97 10.75
C THR A 106 8.33 6.09 12.08
N GLN A 107 7.92 5.37 13.13
CA GLN A 107 8.39 5.56 14.50
C GLN A 107 9.91 5.54 14.70
N HIS A 108 10.64 4.73 13.91
CA HIS A 108 12.11 4.62 13.97
C HIS A 108 12.79 5.19 12.73
N GLN A 109 12.07 6.00 11.95
CA GLN A 109 12.59 6.63 10.75
C GLN A 109 12.78 8.15 10.97
N PRO A 110 13.81 8.75 10.35
CA PRO A 110 13.96 10.20 10.40
C PRO A 110 12.79 10.87 9.67
N LEU A 111 11.93 11.56 10.42
CA LEU A 111 10.76 12.24 9.89
C LEU A 111 10.86 13.74 10.16
N THR A 112 10.98 14.53 9.10
CA THR A 112 10.81 15.99 9.16
C THR A 112 9.45 16.29 8.54
N LEU A 113 8.46 16.61 9.37
CA LEU A 113 7.12 16.99 8.91
C LEU A 113 7.22 18.32 8.13
N LYS A 114 6.90 18.29 6.87
CA LYS A 114 6.58 19.44 6.03
C LYS A 114 5.32 19.13 5.23
N GLU A 115 4.63 20.21 4.88
CA GLU A 115 3.32 20.20 4.21
C GLU A 115 3.19 19.24 3.03
N GLU A 116 1.95 18.90 2.68
CA GLU A 116 1.51 17.89 1.72
C GLU A 116 2.36 17.77 0.46
N SER A 117 2.53 16.53 0.01
CA SER A 117 3.16 16.19 -1.26
C SER A 117 2.52 16.97 -2.42
N THR A 118 3.33 17.75 -3.14
CA THR A 118 2.92 18.59 -4.26
C THR A 118 2.85 17.84 -5.59
N LEU A 119 2.47 16.58 -5.62
CA LEU A 119 2.01 15.97 -6.86
C LEU A 119 0.62 16.55 -7.16
N LYS A 120 0.65 17.72 -7.78
CA LYS A 120 -0.53 18.43 -8.22
C LYS A 120 -1.12 17.70 -9.43
N ASP A 121 -2.44 17.59 -9.42
CA ASP A 121 -3.26 17.29 -10.57
C ASP A 121 -3.42 15.82 -10.97
N THR A 122 -3.69 14.95 -10.01
CA THR A 122 -4.26 13.64 -10.31
C THR A 122 -5.79 13.70 -10.18
N ARG A 123 -6.49 13.25 -11.22
CA ARG A 123 -7.96 13.16 -11.23
C ARG A 123 -8.49 12.14 -10.22
N TYR A 124 -7.69 11.09 -9.97
CA TYR A 124 -8.02 9.98 -9.09
C TYR A 124 -6.92 9.70 -8.08
N GLU A 125 -7.34 9.12 -6.95
CA GLU A 125 -6.47 8.62 -5.88
C GLU A 125 -6.81 7.16 -5.59
N LEU A 126 -5.79 6.35 -5.33
CA LEU A 126 -5.95 5.03 -4.78
C LEU A 126 -5.89 5.15 -3.24
N LEU A 127 -7.01 4.87 -2.58
CA LEU A 127 -7.04 4.70 -1.13
C LEU A 127 -6.67 3.26 -0.80
N LEU A 128 -5.66 3.09 0.03
CA LEU A 128 -5.22 1.80 0.51
C LEU A 128 -5.52 1.72 2.00
N VAL A 129 -6.42 0.81 2.37
CA VAL A 129 -6.85 0.59 3.75
C VAL A 129 -6.26 -0.72 4.23
N ILE A 130 -5.45 -0.67 5.28
CA ILE A 130 -4.95 -1.86 5.98
C ILE A 130 -5.80 -2.03 7.22
N ALA A 131 -6.43 -3.19 7.39
CA ALA A 131 -7.28 -3.47 8.54
C ALA A 131 -7.11 -4.91 9.04
N ASN A 132 -7.60 -5.18 10.24
CA ASN A 132 -7.73 -6.54 10.72
C ASN A 132 -8.74 -7.31 9.86
N GLN A 133 -8.49 -8.60 9.66
CA GLN A 133 -9.38 -9.48 8.89
C GLN A 133 -10.82 -9.46 9.46
N GLY A 134 -11.81 -9.56 8.55
CA GLY A 134 -13.23 -9.61 8.90
C GLY A 134 -13.91 -8.24 9.03
N HIS A 135 -13.20 -7.14 8.80
CA HIS A 135 -13.76 -5.78 8.90
C HIS A 135 -14.05 -5.11 7.55
N THR A 136 -13.79 -5.78 6.43
CA THR A 136 -13.99 -5.23 5.08
C THR A 136 -15.42 -4.71 4.86
N GLY A 137 -16.45 -5.43 5.36
CA GLY A 137 -17.85 -4.99 5.22
C GLY A 137 -18.07 -3.61 5.80
N ALA A 138 -17.70 -3.42 7.08
CA ALA A 138 -17.87 -2.13 7.77
C ALA A 138 -17.05 -1.00 7.12
N ILE A 139 -15.83 -1.30 6.66
CA ILE A 139 -14.98 -0.36 5.94
C ILE A 139 -15.64 0.07 4.63
N MET A 140 -16.14 -0.88 3.85
CA MET A 140 -16.76 -0.57 2.56
C MET A 140 -18.11 0.14 2.71
N ASP A 141 -18.88 -0.17 3.75
CA ASP A 141 -20.15 0.52 4.04
C ASP A 141 -19.87 2.00 4.39
N ALA A 142 -18.88 2.28 5.24
CA ALA A 142 -18.45 3.63 5.54
C ALA A 142 -17.93 4.37 4.29
N ALA A 143 -17.13 3.69 3.47
CA ALA A 143 -16.57 4.25 2.25
C ALA A 143 -17.67 4.58 1.22
N ARG A 144 -18.64 3.68 0.99
CA ARG A 144 -19.77 3.90 0.06
C ARG A 144 -20.66 5.02 0.53
N ALA A 145 -20.98 5.11 1.83
CA ALA A 145 -21.73 6.23 2.38
C ALA A 145 -21.05 7.58 2.14
N ALA A 146 -19.74 7.58 1.94
CA ALA A 146 -18.94 8.75 1.60
C ALA A 146 -18.63 8.87 0.09
N GLY A 147 -19.29 8.11 -0.78
CA GLY A 147 -19.19 8.24 -2.24
C GLY A 147 -18.18 7.31 -2.92
N ALA A 148 -17.63 6.32 -2.24
CA ALA A 148 -16.78 5.32 -2.90
C ALA A 148 -17.62 4.39 -3.79
N GLY A 149 -17.21 4.18 -5.04
CA GLY A 149 -17.92 3.30 -5.97
C GLY A 149 -17.78 1.81 -5.67
N GLY A 150 -16.62 1.41 -5.09
CA GLY A 150 -16.32 0.02 -4.77
C GLY A 150 -14.87 -0.16 -4.32
N GLY A 151 -14.49 -1.39 -4.00
CA GLY A 151 -13.12 -1.71 -3.59
C GLY A 151 -12.77 -3.17 -3.86
N THR A 152 -11.48 -3.45 -3.92
CA THR A 152 -10.91 -4.79 -4.05
C THR A 152 -10.18 -5.16 -2.77
N VAL A 153 -10.37 -6.39 -2.30
CA VAL A 153 -9.75 -6.89 -1.06
C VAL A 153 -8.61 -7.84 -1.40
N ILE A 154 -7.48 -7.65 -0.73
CA ILE A 154 -6.33 -8.55 -0.78
C ILE A 154 -6.04 -9.03 0.64
N HIS A 155 -5.93 -10.34 0.83
CA HIS A 155 -5.54 -10.91 2.12
C HIS A 155 -4.02 -10.85 2.29
N ALA A 156 -3.58 -10.45 3.47
CA ALA A 156 -2.18 -10.25 3.79
C ALA A 156 -1.87 -10.62 5.24
N LYS A 157 -0.57 -10.75 5.55
CA LYS A 157 -0.09 -10.88 6.93
C LYS A 157 0.70 -9.64 7.31
N GLY A 158 0.37 -9.06 8.46
CA GLY A 158 1.13 -8.00 9.07
C GLY A 158 2.32 -8.56 9.84
N THR A 159 3.49 -7.94 9.68
CA THR A 159 4.64 -8.13 10.55
C THR A 159 4.82 -6.80 11.29
N GLY A 160 4.45 -6.76 12.54
CA GLY A 160 4.64 -5.59 13.39
C GLY A 160 5.38 -6.02 14.66
N MET A 161 6.06 -5.09 15.31
CA MET A 161 6.71 -5.34 16.59
C MET A 161 5.66 -5.72 17.65
N GLU A 162 6.00 -6.66 18.53
CA GLU A 162 5.14 -7.07 19.65
C GLU A 162 4.68 -5.88 20.53
N GLY A 163 5.48 -4.82 20.63
CA GLY A 163 5.11 -3.58 21.34
C GLY A 163 4.12 -2.66 20.61
N ALA A 164 3.91 -2.82 19.32
CA ALA A 164 2.97 -2.00 18.55
C ALA A 164 1.49 -2.35 18.83
N ALA A 165 1.23 -3.53 19.33
CA ALA A 165 -0.10 -3.98 19.76
C ALA A 165 -0.70 -3.05 20.83
N GLN A 166 0.12 -2.48 21.69
CA GLN A 166 -0.34 -1.57 22.76
C GLN A 166 -0.55 -0.13 22.31
N PHE A 167 0.05 0.26 21.16
CA PHE A 167 0.04 1.67 20.74
C PHE A 167 -1.32 2.13 20.17
N LEU A 168 -2.08 1.24 19.55
CA LEU A 168 -3.39 1.54 18.95
C LEU A 168 -4.56 0.86 19.68
N GLY A 169 -4.31 0.14 20.77
CA GLY A 169 -5.35 -0.62 21.49
C GLY A 169 -5.95 -1.77 20.65
N VAL A 170 -5.24 -2.21 19.62
CA VAL A 170 -5.66 -3.26 18.70
C VAL A 170 -4.66 -4.39 18.80
N GLU A 171 -5.13 -5.61 19.10
CA GLU A 171 -4.32 -6.81 18.91
C GLU A 171 -3.86 -6.86 17.45
N LEU A 172 -2.54 -6.91 17.23
CA LEU A 172 -1.99 -7.18 15.92
C LEU A 172 -2.28 -8.65 15.57
N VAL A 173 -3.50 -8.89 15.15
CA VAL A 173 -3.82 -10.15 14.48
C VAL A 173 -2.91 -10.23 13.28
N ASN A 174 -2.17 -11.33 13.14
CA ASN A 174 -1.22 -11.53 12.04
C ASN A 174 -1.89 -11.45 10.66
N GLU A 175 -3.21 -11.65 10.61
CA GLU A 175 -3.99 -11.62 9.37
C GLU A 175 -4.62 -10.25 9.15
N LYS A 176 -4.30 -9.68 8.02
CA LYS A 176 -4.74 -8.35 7.58
C LYS A 176 -5.47 -8.43 6.24
N GLU A 177 -6.32 -7.45 6.01
CA GLU A 177 -6.93 -7.19 4.72
C GLU A 177 -6.46 -5.84 4.21
N LEU A 178 -6.08 -5.79 2.93
CA LEU A 178 -5.90 -4.55 2.19
C LEU A 178 -7.14 -4.31 1.37
N VAL A 179 -7.77 -3.18 1.57
CA VAL A 179 -8.87 -2.73 0.73
C VAL A 179 -8.36 -1.61 -0.17
N LEU A 180 -8.44 -1.85 -1.48
CA LEU A 180 -8.03 -0.92 -2.54
C LEU A 180 -9.30 -0.22 -3.05
N ILE A 181 -9.36 1.10 -2.93
CA ILE A 181 -10.50 1.92 -3.36
C ILE A 181 -9.97 3.03 -4.27
N VAL A 182 -10.39 3.05 -5.53
CA VAL A 182 -10.10 4.19 -6.41
C VAL A 182 -11.23 5.20 -6.27
N ALA A 183 -10.87 6.44 -5.96
CA ALA A 183 -11.80 7.54 -5.74
C ALA A 183 -11.36 8.79 -6.49
N ARG A 184 -12.29 9.72 -6.75
CA ARG A 184 -11.93 11.04 -7.28
C ARG A 184 -11.16 11.83 -6.23
N THR A 185 -10.13 12.56 -6.65
CA THR A 185 -9.27 13.36 -5.76
C THR A 185 -10.05 14.29 -4.80
N PRO A 186 -11.12 15.00 -5.24
CA PRO A 186 -11.91 15.83 -4.33
C PRO A 186 -12.65 15.05 -3.23
N GLU A 187 -12.95 13.76 -3.46
CA GLU A 187 -13.70 12.92 -2.52
C GLU A 187 -12.81 12.19 -1.52
N LYS A 188 -11.53 12.10 -1.83
CA LYS A 188 -10.52 11.37 -1.06
C LYS A 188 -10.64 11.60 0.45
N ASN A 189 -10.56 12.84 0.88
CA ASN A 189 -10.53 13.18 2.31
C ASN A 189 -11.83 12.83 3.03
N ARG A 190 -12.99 12.98 2.34
CA ARG A 190 -14.30 12.60 2.87
C ARG A 190 -14.38 11.10 3.09
N ILE A 191 -13.95 10.30 2.11
CA ILE A 191 -13.94 8.83 2.18
C ILE A 191 -12.97 8.36 3.26
N MET A 192 -11.73 8.87 3.29
CA MET A 192 -10.73 8.53 4.31
C MET A 192 -11.27 8.81 5.72
N LYS A 193 -11.87 9.98 5.92
CA LYS A 193 -12.46 10.36 7.19
C LYS A 193 -13.60 9.43 7.60
N ALA A 194 -14.51 9.10 6.69
CA ALA A 194 -15.62 8.19 6.96
C ALA A 194 -15.14 6.78 7.38
N ILE A 195 -14.12 6.26 6.71
CA ILE A 195 -13.51 4.97 7.09
C ILE A 195 -12.90 5.05 8.49
N MET A 196 -12.12 6.10 8.77
CA MET A 196 -11.43 6.26 10.05
C MET A 196 -12.40 6.45 11.21
N ASP A 197 -13.47 7.25 11.04
CA ASP A 197 -14.45 7.54 12.08
C ASP A 197 -15.43 6.38 12.28
N GLY A 198 -15.86 5.72 11.21
CA GLY A 198 -16.86 4.66 11.22
C GLY A 198 -16.31 3.30 11.62
N ALA A 199 -15.43 2.76 10.82
CA ALA A 199 -14.89 1.40 10.97
C ALA A 199 -13.51 1.37 11.61
N GLY A 200 -12.73 2.44 11.47
CA GLY A 200 -11.32 2.51 11.84
C GLY A 200 -11.00 2.07 13.25
N PRO A 201 -11.67 2.56 14.30
CA PRO A 201 -11.37 2.21 15.68
C PRO A 201 -11.54 0.72 15.99
N LYS A 202 -12.55 0.06 15.43
CA LYS A 202 -12.83 -1.38 15.65
C LYS A 202 -11.97 -2.27 14.75
N ALA A 203 -11.71 -1.80 13.52
CA ALA A 203 -10.96 -2.55 12.52
C ALA A 203 -9.43 -2.39 12.67
N GLY A 204 -8.96 -1.50 13.54
CA GLY A 204 -7.55 -1.11 13.57
C GLY A 204 -7.07 -0.60 12.21
N ALA A 205 -7.94 0.15 11.52
CA ALA A 205 -7.69 0.53 10.15
C ALA A 205 -6.66 1.66 10.05
N ILE A 206 -5.73 1.49 9.13
CA ILE A 206 -4.79 2.51 8.67
C ILE A 206 -5.15 2.83 7.22
N VAL A 207 -5.34 4.11 6.90
CA VAL A 207 -5.70 4.57 5.56
C VAL A 207 -4.65 5.52 5.04
N PHE A 208 -4.17 5.29 3.83
CA PHE A 208 -3.34 6.25 3.11
C PHE A 208 -3.71 6.29 1.62
N SER A 209 -3.34 7.35 0.95
CA SER A 209 -3.65 7.54 -0.45
C SER A 209 -2.40 7.69 -1.31
N LEU A 210 -2.53 7.22 -2.53
CA LEU A 210 -1.50 7.28 -3.57
C LEU A 210 -2.10 7.93 -4.83
N PRO A 211 -1.35 8.80 -5.51
CA PRO A 211 -1.84 9.44 -6.73
C PRO A 211 -1.97 8.43 -7.87
N VAL A 212 -3.08 8.45 -8.57
CA VAL A 212 -3.32 7.64 -9.77
C VAL A 212 -3.17 8.54 -10.99
N THR A 213 -2.18 8.25 -11.81
CA THR A 213 -1.83 9.08 -12.97
C THR A 213 -2.71 8.82 -14.19
N ASP A 214 -3.24 7.60 -14.31
CA ASP A 214 -4.12 7.21 -15.42
C ASP A 214 -5.00 6.02 -15.03
N THR A 215 -6.18 5.89 -15.67
CA THR A 215 -7.14 4.82 -15.43
C THR A 215 -7.74 4.28 -16.72
N ALA A 216 -8.05 2.99 -16.73
CA ALA A 216 -8.83 2.34 -17.77
C ALA A 216 -9.91 1.45 -17.13
N GLY A 217 -11.12 1.46 -17.67
CA GLY A 217 -12.23 0.64 -17.18
C GLY A 217 -12.86 1.10 -15.86
N LEU A 218 -12.49 2.27 -15.35
CA LEU A 218 -13.10 2.86 -14.18
C LEU A 218 -14.36 3.63 -14.61
N ARG A 219 -15.54 3.08 -14.32
CA ARG A 219 -16.82 3.78 -14.45
C ARG A 219 -17.32 4.12 -13.06
N LEU A 220 -17.28 5.40 -12.69
CA LEU A 220 -17.99 5.91 -11.54
C LEU A 220 -19.40 6.29 -12.01
N LEU A 221 -20.43 5.96 -11.24
CA LEU A 221 -21.86 6.09 -11.61
C LEU A 221 -22.30 7.48 -12.09
N GLU A 222 -21.46 8.50 -11.96
CA GLU A 222 -21.75 9.89 -12.34
C GLU A 222 -20.94 10.34 -13.59
N ASP A 223 -20.19 9.45 -14.26
CA ASP A 223 -19.40 9.79 -15.44
C ASP A 223 -20.20 9.67 -16.76
N GLU A 224 -21.53 9.56 -16.72
CA GLU A 224 -22.38 9.72 -17.91
C GLU A 224 -22.46 11.21 -18.27
N GLU A 225 -21.46 11.70 -19.00
CA GLU A 225 -21.68 12.93 -19.78
C GLU A 225 -22.86 12.67 -20.73
N PRO A 226 -23.85 13.56 -20.78
CA PRO A 226 -24.94 13.44 -21.77
C PRO A 226 -24.29 13.40 -23.15
N VAL A 227 -24.52 12.31 -23.87
CA VAL A 227 -24.20 12.20 -25.30
C VAL A 227 -24.73 13.42 -25.98
N GLN A 228 -23.89 14.38 -26.34
CA GLN A 228 -24.26 15.52 -27.17
C GLN A 228 -24.80 14.94 -28.48
N GLY A 229 -26.12 15.06 -28.63
CA GLY A 229 -26.82 14.62 -29.81
C GLY A 229 -26.18 15.23 -31.06
N THR A 230 -25.71 14.37 -31.93
CA THR A 230 -25.34 14.73 -33.30
C THR A 230 -26.57 15.29 -33.95
N SER A 231 -26.67 16.62 -34.03
CA SER A 231 -27.67 17.29 -34.86
C SER A 231 -27.36 16.93 -36.30
N ALA A 232 -28.17 16.07 -36.86
CA ALA A 232 -28.24 15.86 -38.31
C ALA A 232 -28.68 17.18 -38.97
N GLN A 233 -27.86 17.67 -39.85
CA GLN A 233 -28.27 18.48 -40.98
C GLN A 233 -27.96 17.75 -42.29
#